data_347cd50f6490ec3cbb833cc7fdc9bd6e
#
_entry.id   347cd50f6490ec3cbb833cc7fdc9bd6e
#
_cell.length_a   1.000
_cell.length_b   1.000
_cell.length_c   1.000
_cell.angle_alpha   90.00
_cell.angle_beta   90.00
_cell.angle_gamma   90.00
#
_symmetry.space_group_name_H-M   'P 1'
#
loop_
_entity.id
_entity.type
_entity.pdbx_description
1 polymer ?
#
loop_
_entity_poly.entity_id
_entity_poly.type
_entity_poly.pdbx_seq_one_letter_code
_entity_poly.pdbx_strand_id
1 'polypeptide(L)'
;MNALLSNPFKRGLLRGETQIGLWLSSTSSYIAEIAATSGYDWLLIDGEHAPNTIQDLYHQLQAIAPYASQPVIRPVEGNRSLIKQVLDIGARTLLVPMVDTAEQAREVVSATRYPPIGSRGVGAGVARAARWGRVENYMAEANDELCLLIQVESRTALENLDAILEVDGIDGVFIGPADLSA
;
A
#
# COMPACT_ATOMS: atom_id res chain seq x y z
N MET A 1 17.10 -8.90 -9.61
CA MET A 1 16.03 -8.08 -8.97
C MET A 1 16.47 -6.63 -8.96
N ASN A 2 15.67 -5.73 -9.50
CA ASN A 2 16.02 -4.31 -9.58
C ASN A 2 15.87 -3.67 -8.19
N ALA A 3 16.95 -3.12 -7.63
CA ALA A 3 16.94 -2.48 -6.31
C ALA A 3 15.89 -1.35 -6.17
N LEU A 4 15.51 -0.73 -7.29
CA LEU A 4 14.48 0.32 -7.32
C LEU A 4 13.06 -0.23 -7.07
N LEU A 5 12.84 -1.52 -7.25
CA LEU A 5 11.54 -2.18 -7.02
C LEU A 5 11.45 -2.86 -5.66
N SER A 6 12.59 -3.12 -5.02
CA SER A 6 12.63 -3.83 -3.73
C SER A 6 11.68 -3.20 -2.70
N ASN A 7 10.88 -4.05 -2.04
CA ASN A 7 10.02 -3.66 -0.93
C ASN A 7 10.56 -4.24 0.40
N PRO A 8 11.39 -3.47 1.15
CA PRO A 8 11.95 -3.92 2.41
C PRO A 8 10.89 -4.25 3.47
N PHE A 9 9.79 -3.52 3.49
CA PHE A 9 8.68 -3.77 4.42
C PHE A 9 8.08 -5.17 4.21
N LYS A 10 7.71 -5.51 2.97
CA LYS A 10 7.21 -6.85 2.62
C LYS A 10 8.20 -7.95 3.02
N ARG A 11 9.48 -7.74 2.76
CA ARG A 11 10.52 -8.72 3.09
C ARG A 11 10.71 -8.89 4.59
N GLY A 12 10.58 -7.80 5.37
CA GLY A 12 10.56 -7.87 6.82
C GLY A 12 9.40 -8.73 7.34
N LEU A 13 8.19 -8.52 6.80
CA LEU A 13 7.02 -9.34 7.13
C LEU A 13 7.26 -10.83 6.84
N LEU A 14 7.80 -11.14 5.65
CA LEU A 14 8.08 -12.53 5.25
C LEU A 14 9.14 -13.21 6.14
N ARG A 15 10.04 -12.45 6.76
CA ARG A 15 11.01 -12.97 7.75
C ARG A 15 10.46 -13.03 9.17
N GLY A 16 9.22 -12.59 9.41
CA GLY A 16 8.62 -12.50 10.74
C GLY A 16 9.24 -11.41 11.63
N GLU A 17 9.83 -10.38 11.03
CA GLU A 17 10.44 -9.27 11.76
C GLU A 17 9.36 -8.34 12.31
N THR A 18 9.48 -7.97 13.59
CA THR A 18 8.64 -6.92 14.17
C THR A 18 9.03 -5.58 13.58
N GLN A 19 8.07 -4.86 13.02
CA GLN A 19 8.28 -3.55 12.43
C GLN A 19 7.36 -2.52 13.11
N ILE A 20 7.94 -1.40 13.54
CA ILE A 20 7.23 -0.32 14.25
C ILE A 20 7.02 0.84 13.30
N GLY A 21 5.78 1.31 13.19
CA GLY A 21 5.42 2.40 12.30
C GLY A 21 4.79 3.60 12.97
N LEU A 22 4.67 4.68 12.21
CA LEU A 22 4.00 5.90 12.62
C LEU A 22 2.93 6.29 11.59
N TRP A 23 1.79 6.77 12.09
CA TRP A 23 0.68 7.29 11.28
C TRP A 23 0.90 8.75 10.92
N LEU A 24 0.83 9.09 9.63
CA LEU A 24 0.94 10.46 9.12
C LEU A 24 -0.44 10.97 8.70
N SER A 25 -1.09 11.73 9.59
CA SER A 25 -2.39 12.36 9.33
C SER A 25 -2.28 13.83 8.88
N SER A 26 -1.05 14.28 8.59
CA SER A 26 -0.77 15.62 8.09
C SER A 26 -0.57 15.59 6.57
N THR A 27 -0.97 16.65 5.86
CA THR A 27 -0.73 16.81 4.41
C THR A 27 0.68 17.29 4.08
N SER A 28 1.53 17.47 5.10
CA SER A 28 2.83 18.11 4.96
C SER A 28 3.93 17.12 4.61
N SER A 29 4.54 17.26 3.43
CA SER A 29 5.75 16.53 3.05
C SER A 29 6.94 16.85 3.96
N TYR A 30 7.00 18.06 4.55
CA TYR A 30 8.01 18.43 5.52
C TYR A 30 7.90 17.61 6.81
N ILE A 31 6.68 17.42 7.33
CA ILE A 31 6.45 16.55 8.50
C ILE A 31 6.75 15.08 8.17
N ALA A 32 6.39 14.64 6.97
CA ALA A 32 6.71 13.28 6.52
C ALA A 32 8.23 13.03 6.46
N GLU A 33 9.01 14.03 6.03
CA GLU A 33 10.46 13.96 6.03
C GLU A 33 11.05 13.89 7.45
N ILE A 34 10.57 14.72 8.36
CA ILE A 34 10.97 14.66 9.78
C ILE A 34 10.68 13.26 10.36
N ALA A 35 9.49 12.73 10.12
CA ALA A 35 9.12 11.38 10.57
C ALA A 35 10.03 10.30 9.99
N ALA A 36 10.43 10.42 8.72
CA ALA A 36 11.32 9.48 8.06
C ALA A 36 12.74 9.43 8.67
N THR A 37 13.15 10.48 9.39
CA THR A 37 14.43 10.52 10.13
C THR A 37 14.34 9.99 11.56
N SER A 38 13.12 9.65 12.04
CA SER A 38 12.87 9.34 13.46
C SER A 38 13.05 7.86 13.83
N GLY A 39 13.48 7.01 12.88
CA GLY A 39 13.83 5.61 13.15
C GLY A 39 12.66 4.63 13.11
N TYR A 40 11.48 5.03 12.63
CA TYR A 40 10.39 4.11 12.34
C TYR A 40 10.69 3.24 11.13
N ASP A 41 10.30 1.96 11.18
CA ASP A 41 10.48 1.03 10.06
C ASP A 41 9.56 1.39 8.89
N TRP A 42 8.35 1.87 9.19
CA TRP A 42 7.36 2.28 8.18
C TRP A 42 6.57 3.51 8.61
N LEU A 43 6.06 4.22 7.61
CA LEU A 43 5.24 5.41 7.79
C LEU A 43 3.95 5.26 6.98
N LEU A 44 2.80 5.27 7.64
CA LEU A 44 1.51 5.23 6.95
C LEU A 44 1.05 6.63 6.60
N ILE A 45 0.96 6.90 5.31
CA ILE A 45 0.36 8.13 4.78
C ILE A 45 -1.13 7.89 4.61
N ASP A 46 -1.92 8.56 5.41
CA ASP A 46 -3.35 8.33 5.50
C ASP A 46 -4.11 9.14 4.45
N GLY A 47 -4.70 8.44 3.48
CA GLY A 47 -5.58 9.03 2.48
C GLY A 47 -7.07 8.90 2.81
N GLU A 48 -7.43 8.17 3.89
CA GLU A 48 -8.81 7.93 4.27
C GLU A 48 -9.32 8.99 5.27
N HIS A 49 -8.71 9.08 6.44
CA HIS A 49 -9.16 9.98 7.52
C HIS A 49 -8.32 11.27 7.65
N ALA A 50 -7.29 11.43 6.84
CA ALA A 50 -6.57 12.70 6.72
C ALA A 50 -6.91 13.39 5.39
N PRO A 51 -6.84 14.73 5.31
CA PRO A 51 -7.22 15.48 4.11
C PRO A 51 -6.16 15.40 3.00
N ASN A 52 -5.55 14.23 2.81
CA ASN A 52 -4.55 13.99 1.79
C ASN A 52 -5.19 13.74 0.42
N THR A 53 -4.89 14.60 -0.54
CA THR A 53 -5.18 14.35 -1.95
C THR A 53 -4.12 13.41 -2.55
N ILE A 54 -4.37 12.88 -3.76
CA ILE A 54 -3.37 12.07 -4.48
C ILE A 54 -2.04 12.83 -4.67
N GLN A 55 -2.08 14.15 -4.78
CA GLN A 55 -0.90 14.99 -4.91
C GLN A 55 -0.12 15.10 -3.59
N ASP A 56 -0.83 15.19 -2.45
CA ASP A 56 -0.20 15.20 -1.13
C ASP A 56 0.47 13.85 -0.84
N LEU A 57 -0.19 12.74 -1.17
CA LEU A 57 0.40 11.38 -1.11
C LEU A 57 1.68 11.30 -1.93
N TYR A 58 1.65 11.83 -3.16
CA TYR A 58 2.82 11.87 -4.05
C TYR A 58 3.99 12.65 -3.46
N HIS A 59 3.75 13.86 -2.91
CA HIS A 59 4.79 14.68 -2.31
C HIS A 59 5.39 14.02 -1.06
N GLN A 60 4.57 13.38 -0.22
CA GLN A 60 5.06 12.66 0.94
C GLN A 60 5.88 11.43 0.55
N LEU A 61 5.47 10.67 -0.50
CA LEU A 61 6.28 9.59 -1.06
C LEU A 61 7.65 10.08 -1.57
N GLN A 62 7.71 11.30 -2.12
CA GLN A 62 8.99 11.90 -2.54
C GLN A 62 9.87 12.24 -1.34
N ALA A 63 9.28 12.82 -0.31
CA ALA A 63 9.97 13.24 0.91
C ALA A 63 10.57 12.04 1.67
N ILE A 64 9.83 10.92 1.75
CA ILE A 64 10.28 9.71 2.46
C ILE A 64 11.33 8.92 1.64
N ALA A 65 11.31 9.01 0.32
CA ALA A 65 12.09 8.15 -0.57
C ALA A 65 13.61 8.08 -0.30
N PRO A 66 14.30 9.13 0.20
CA PRO A 66 15.72 9.06 0.52
C PRO A 66 16.07 8.30 1.81
N TYR A 67 15.08 7.99 2.64
CA TYR A 67 15.25 7.46 3.99
C TYR A 67 14.96 5.97 4.07
N ALA A 68 15.32 5.34 5.18
CA ALA A 68 15.14 3.91 5.42
C ALA A 68 13.66 3.53 5.69
N SER A 69 12.88 4.42 6.29
CA SER A 69 11.47 4.19 6.58
C SER A 69 10.68 3.89 5.32
N GLN A 70 9.83 2.87 5.35
CA GLN A 70 9.05 2.44 4.19
C GLN A 70 7.67 3.07 4.18
N PRO A 71 7.26 3.74 3.09
CA PRO A 71 5.92 4.31 3.02
C PRO A 71 4.86 3.24 2.77
N VAL A 72 3.81 3.29 3.58
CA VAL A 72 2.55 2.55 3.42
C VAL A 72 1.47 3.57 3.09
N ILE A 73 0.64 3.34 2.09
CA ILE A 73 -0.48 4.24 1.78
C ILE A 73 -1.79 3.56 2.12
N ARG A 74 -2.62 4.25 2.89
CA ARG A 74 -4.03 3.90 3.03
C ARG A 74 -4.84 4.76 2.07
N PRO A 75 -5.39 4.20 0.97
CA PRO A 75 -6.31 4.92 0.09
C PRO A 75 -7.66 5.14 0.79
N VAL A 76 -8.48 6.04 0.26
CA VAL A 76 -9.84 6.31 0.79
C VAL A 76 -10.70 5.04 0.79
N GLU A 77 -10.56 4.24 -0.25
CA GLU A 77 -11.30 2.98 -0.43
C GLU A 77 -10.56 2.04 -1.40
N GLY A 78 -10.99 0.79 -1.44
CA GLY A 78 -10.39 -0.27 -2.26
C GLY A 78 -10.79 -0.26 -3.74
N ASN A 79 -11.22 0.87 -4.32
CA ASN A 79 -11.64 0.86 -5.72
C ASN A 79 -10.45 0.87 -6.70
N ARG A 80 -10.68 0.23 -7.84
CA ARG A 80 -9.67 0.02 -8.89
C ARG A 80 -9.00 1.32 -9.37
N SER A 81 -9.74 2.43 -9.44
CA SER A 81 -9.22 3.70 -9.97
C SER A 81 -8.25 4.35 -8.99
N LEU A 82 -8.59 4.37 -7.70
CA LEU A 82 -7.73 4.91 -6.64
C LEU A 82 -6.50 4.03 -6.45
N ILE A 83 -6.66 2.70 -6.38
CA ILE A 83 -5.53 1.75 -6.27
C ILE A 83 -4.54 1.99 -7.42
N LYS A 84 -5.03 2.09 -8.67
CA LYS A 84 -4.18 2.39 -9.83
C LYS A 84 -3.40 3.70 -9.64
N GLN A 85 -4.07 4.79 -9.26
CA GLN A 85 -3.43 6.10 -9.08
C GLN A 85 -2.35 6.04 -8.00
N VAL A 86 -2.66 5.44 -6.85
CA VAL A 86 -1.72 5.31 -5.72
C VAL A 86 -0.50 4.48 -6.10
N LEU A 87 -0.70 3.38 -6.83
CA LEU A 87 0.41 2.56 -7.32
C LEU A 87 1.24 3.29 -8.38
N ASP A 88 0.62 4.07 -9.27
CA ASP A 88 1.30 4.78 -10.35
C ASP A 88 2.15 5.96 -9.83
N ILE A 89 1.75 6.61 -8.73
CA ILE A 89 2.62 7.59 -8.05
C ILE A 89 3.77 6.96 -7.27
N GLY A 90 3.83 5.63 -7.17
CA GLY A 90 5.00 4.89 -6.69
C GLY A 90 4.84 4.25 -5.30
N ALA A 91 3.64 4.09 -4.78
CA ALA A 91 3.40 3.23 -3.62
C ALA A 91 3.73 1.77 -3.96
N ARG A 92 4.32 1.06 -3.00
CA ARG A 92 4.60 -0.38 -3.08
C ARG A 92 3.91 -1.16 -1.98
N THR A 93 3.42 -0.48 -0.96
CA THR A 93 2.66 -1.08 0.14
C THR A 93 1.36 -0.30 0.30
N LEU A 94 0.26 -1.02 0.27
CA LEU A 94 -1.09 -0.50 0.49
C LEU A 94 -1.70 -1.12 1.74
N LEU A 95 -2.43 -0.31 2.49
CA LEU A 95 -3.37 -0.74 3.51
C LEU A 95 -4.78 -0.37 3.05
N VAL A 96 -5.56 -1.35 2.61
CA VAL A 96 -6.90 -1.09 2.05
C VAL A 96 -7.96 -1.24 3.14
N PRO A 97 -8.74 -0.16 3.44
CA PRO A 97 -9.74 -0.17 4.49
C PRO A 97 -11.02 -0.90 4.07
N MET A 98 -11.86 -1.26 5.04
CA MET A 98 -13.24 -1.72 4.90
C MET A 98 -13.42 -2.90 3.94
N VAL A 99 -12.56 -3.92 4.05
CA VAL A 99 -12.68 -5.16 3.28
C VAL A 99 -13.34 -6.23 4.13
N ASP A 100 -14.60 -6.51 3.85
CA ASP A 100 -15.47 -7.35 4.68
C ASP A 100 -15.63 -8.78 4.16
N THR A 101 -15.31 -9.03 2.89
CA THR A 101 -15.53 -10.35 2.28
C THR A 101 -14.35 -10.80 1.42
N ALA A 102 -14.26 -12.12 1.18
CA ALA A 102 -13.26 -12.67 0.27
C ALA A 102 -13.42 -12.18 -1.18
N GLU A 103 -14.66 -11.87 -1.61
CA GLU A 103 -14.94 -11.29 -2.93
C GLU A 103 -14.32 -9.91 -3.06
N GLN A 104 -14.56 -9.03 -2.09
CA GLN A 104 -13.94 -7.70 -2.05
C GLN A 104 -12.40 -7.81 -2.00
N ALA A 105 -11.87 -8.73 -1.21
CA ALA A 105 -10.44 -8.98 -1.14
C ALA A 105 -9.87 -9.39 -2.51
N ARG A 106 -10.54 -10.28 -3.27
CA ARG A 106 -10.12 -10.66 -4.63
C ARG A 106 -10.19 -9.49 -5.61
N GLU A 107 -11.21 -8.63 -5.51
CA GLU A 107 -11.32 -7.41 -6.33
C GLU A 107 -10.15 -6.46 -6.06
N VAL A 108 -9.81 -6.24 -4.79
CA VAL A 108 -8.66 -5.42 -4.39
C VAL A 108 -7.36 -6.03 -4.90
N VAL A 109 -7.12 -7.33 -4.73
CA VAL A 109 -5.95 -8.02 -5.28
C VAL A 109 -5.89 -7.83 -6.80
N SER A 110 -6.99 -8.08 -7.52
CA SER A 110 -7.05 -7.89 -8.97
C SER A 110 -6.71 -6.47 -9.38
N ALA A 111 -7.19 -5.46 -8.65
CA ALA A 111 -6.90 -4.05 -8.93
C ALA A 111 -5.42 -3.68 -8.77
N THR A 112 -4.66 -4.44 -7.98
CA THR A 112 -3.23 -4.22 -7.76
C THR A 112 -2.32 -4.89 -8.79
N ARG A 113 -2.81 -5.88 -9.55
CA ARG A 113 -2.04 -6.72 -10.46
C ARG A 113 -2.26 -6.33 -11.92
N TYR A 114 -1.20 -6.37 -12.72
CA TYR A 114 -1.31 -6.16 -14.17
C TYR A 114 -1.95 -7.38 -14.86
N PRO A 115 -2.65 -7.17 -16.00
CA PRO A 115 -3.10 -8.27 -16.83
C PRO A 115 -1.95 -9.21 -17.24
N PRO A 116 -2.20 -10.55 -17.41
CA PRO A 116 -3.51 -11.19 -17.38
C PRO A 116 -4.02 -11.60 -16.00
N ILE A 117 -3.21 -11.49 -14.94
CA ILE A 117 -3.55 -11.97 -13.59
C ILE A 117 -4.38 -10.98 -12.77
N GLY A 118 -4.53 -9.75 -13.23
CA GLY A 118 -5.33 -8.72 -12.59
C GLY A 118 -5.88 -7.71 -13.58
N SER A 119 -6.39 -6.61 -13.04
CA SER A 119 -7.13 -5.58 -13.79
C SER A 119 -6.51 -4.17 -13.68
N ARG A 120 -5.29 -4.05 -13.11
CA ARG A 120 -4.58 -2.77 -13.01
C ARG A 120 -4.36 -2.17 -14.40
N GLY A 121 -4.77 -0.90 -14.59
CA GLY A 121 -4.55 -0.20 -15.86
C GLY A 121 -3.05 -0.03 -16.16
N VAL A 122 -2.69 -0.25 -17.43
CA VAL A 122 -1.29 -0.15 -17.89
C VAL A 122 -0.94 1.29 -18.22
N GLY A 123 -0.03 1.88 -17.46
CA GLY A 123 0.44 3.25 -17.64
C GLY A 123 1.94 3.41 -17.29
N ALA A 124 2.69 2.30 -17.24
CA ALA A 124 4.06 2.27 -16.73
C ALA A 124 5.01 3.27 -17.43
N GLY A 125 4.85 3.51 -18.73
CA GLY A 125 5.69 4.43 -19.49
C GLY A 125 5.62 5.91 -19.03
N VAL A 126 4.53 6.30 -18.37
CA VAL A 126 4.32 7.66 -17.85
C VAL A 126 4.24 7.71 -16.32
N ALA A 127 4.24 6.57 -15.65
CA ALA A 127 4.10 6.47 -14.21
C ALA A 127 5.44 6.65 -13.47
N ARG A 128 5.40 7.36 -12.34
CA ARG A 128 6.56 7.49 -11.43
C ARG A 128 7.03 6.12 -10.92
N ALA A 129 6.12 5.21 -10.67
CA ALA A 129 6.43 3.86 -10.19
C ALA A 129 7.48 3.16 -11.08
N ALA A 130 7.36 3.28 -12.40
CA ALA A 130 8.29 2.74 -13.38
C ALA A 130 9.43 3.73 -13.75
N ARG A 131 9.58 4.84 -13.01
CA ARG A 131 10.50 5.91 -13.33
C ARG A 131 10.38 6.38 -14.80
N TRP A 132 9.13 6.56 -15.24
CA TRP A 132 8.78 6.98 -16.60
C TRP A 132 9.39 6.07 -17.67
N GLY A 133 9.27 4.76 -17.45
CA GLY A 133 9.79 3.72 -18.35
C GLY A 133 11.29 3.43 -18.22
N ARG A 134 12.00 4.00 -17.22
CA ARG A 134 13.43 3.75 -17.01
C ARG A 134 13.74 2.51 -16.15
N VAL A 135 12.73 1.95 -15.47
CA VAL A 135 12.88 0.67 -14.77
C VAL A 135 12.62 -0.45 -15.76
N GLU A 136 13.68 -1.16 -16.13
CA GLU A 136 13.57 -2.33 -16.98
C GLU A 136 12.71 -3.41 -16.33
N ASN A 137 11.92 -4.11 -17.12
CA ASN A 137 11.04 -5.21 -16.69
C ASN A 137 10.02 -4.84 -15.60
N TYR A 138 9.74 -3.53 -15.38
CA TYR A 138 8.85 -3.07 -14.32
C TYR A 138 7.54 -3.86 -14.24
N MET A 139 6.86 -4.05 -15.36
CA MET A 139 5.55 -4.74 -15.38
C MET A 139 5.64 -6.23 -15.03
N ALA A 140 6.76 -6.86 -15.29
CA ALA A 140 6.99 -8.27 -14.95
C ALA A 140 7.32 -8.46 -13.46
N GLU A 141 8.02 -7.50 -12.84
CA GLU A 141 8.52 -7.61 -11.47
C GLU A 141 7.64 -6.88 -10.44
N ALA A 142 6.85 -5.89 -10.86
CA ALA A 142 6.09 -5.02 -9.95
C ALA A 142 5.09 -5.78 -9.07
N ASN A 143 4.47 -6.83 -9.59
CA ASN A 143 3.50 -7.61 -8.84
C ASN A 143 4.12 -8.33 -7.64
N ASP A 144 5.36 -8.79 -7.74
CA ASP A 144 6.04 -9.55 -6.69
C ASP A 144 6.49 -8.65 -5.53
N GLU A 145 6.84 -7.40 -5.86
CA GLU A 145 7.32 -6.42 -4.89
C GLU A 145 6.20 -5.58 -4.26
N LEU A 146 4.95 -5.77 -4.69
CA LEU A 146 3.81 -5.10 -4.09
C LEU A 146 3.39 -5.84 -2.81
N CYS A 147 3.19 -5.08 -1.74
CA CYS A 147 2.65 -5.54 -0.47
C CYS A 147 1.21 -5.02 -0.31
N LEU A 148 0.28 -5.94 -0.11
CA LEU A 148 -1.12 -5.63 0.12
C LEU A 148 -1.56 -6.06 1.51
N LEU A 149 -1.92 -5.10 2.32
CA LEU A 149 -2.56 -5.31 3.62
C LEU A 149 -4.05 -4.99 3.52
N ILE A 150 -4.87 -5.81 4.16
CA ILE A 150 -6.31 -5.62 4.28
C ILE A 150 -6.62 -5.16 5.71
N GLN A 151 -7.41 -4.12 5.86
CA GLN A 151 -7.87 -3.66 7.17
C GLN A 151 -9.14 -4.39 7.57
N VAL A 152 -9.07 -5.10 8.70
CA VAL A 152 -10.18 -5.82 9.32
C VAL A 152 -10.70 -4.98 10.48
N GLU A 153 -11.89 -4.40 10.32
CA GLU A 153 -12.40 -3.36 11.21
C GLU A 153 -13.92 -3.37 11.38
N SER A 154 -14.56 -4.46 10.93
CA SER A 154 -15.99 -4.69 11.14
C SER A 154 -16.26 -6.09 11.68
N ARG A 155 -17.44 -6.29 12.27
CA ARG A 155 -17.89 -7.63 12.68
C ARG A 155 -17.94 -8.58 11.48
N THR A 156 -18.44 -8.09 10.33
CA THR A 156 -18.53 -8.88 9.10
C THR A 156 -17.14 -9.32 8.62
N ALA A 157 -16.15 -8.44 8.67
CA ALA A 157 -14.77 -8.79 8.32
C ALA A 157 -14.20 -9.86 9.26
N LEU A 158 -14.47 -9.78 10.56
CA LEU A 158 -14.05 -10.81 11.53
C LEU A 158 -14.73 -12.17 11.27
N GLU A 159 -16.03 -12.18 10.99
CA GLU A 159 -16.76 -13.41 10.67
C GLU A 159 -16.25 -14.08 9.38
N ASN A 160 -15.75 -13.30 8.44
CA ASN A 160 -15.19 -13.76 7.16
C ASN A 160 -13.66 -13.88 7.15
N LEU A 161 -12.98 -13.69 8.28
CA LEU A 161 -11.52 -13.56 8.34
C LEU A 161 -10.80 -14.74 7.70
N ASP A 162 -11.20 -15.96 7.99
CA ASP A 162 -10.57 -17.16 7.42
C ASP A 162 -10.67 -17.17 5.89
N ALA A 163 -11.86 -16.85 5.35
CA ALA A 163 -12.08 -16.78 3.92
C ALA A 163 -11.29 -15.64 3.24
N ILE A 164 -11.10 -14.51 3.93
CA ILE A 164 -10.27 -13.40 3.46
C ILE A 164 -8.79 -13.82 3.42
N LEU A 165 -8.31 -14.50 4.47
CA LEU A 165 -6.91 -14.95 4.56
C LEU A 165 -6.55 -16.03 3.53
N GLU A 166 -7.52 -16.76 3.00
CA GLU A 166 -7.33 -17.73 1.91
C GLU A 166 -7.17 -17.08 0.53
N VAL A 167 -7.36 -15.77 0.41
CA VAL A 167 -7.25 -15.07 -0.88
C VAL A 167 -5.77 -14.84 -1.23
N ASP A 168 -5.30 -15.50 -2.28
CA ASP A 168 -3.95 -15.31 -2.80
C ASP A 168 -3.68 -13.84 -3.18
N GLY A 169 -2.54 -13.32 -2.75
CA GLY A 169 -2.09 -11.97 -3.06
C GLY A 169 -2.30 -10.95 -1.93
N ILE A 170 -2.87 -11.39 -0.79
CA ILE A 170 -2.86 -10.65 0.47
C ILE A 170 -1.58 -11.02 1.22
N ASP A 171 -0.83 -10.01 1.68
CA ASP A 171 0.42 -10.20 2.42
C ASP A 171 0.21 -10.15 3.94
N GLY A 172 -0.94 -9.65 4.39
CA GLY A 172 -1.30 -9.59 5.81
C GLY A 172 -2.58 -8.82 6.07
N VAL A 173 -3.02 -8.84 7.33
CA VAL A 173 -4.17 -8.08 7.81
C VAL A 173 -3.73 -7.07 8.86
N PHE A 174 -4.42 -5.95 8.89
CA PHE A 174 -4.31 -4.93 9.91
C PHE A 174 -5.63 -4.89 10.69
N ILE A 175 -5.55 -4.92 12.00
CA ILE A 175 -6.74 -4.80 12.86
C ILE A 175 -7.01 -3.32 13.11
N GLY A 176 -8.17 -2.82 12.68
CA GLY A 176 -8.64 -1.44 12.89
C GLY A 176 -9.45 -1.34 14.18
N PRO A 177 -8.85 -1.01 15.34
CA PRO A 177 -9.54 -1.12 16.63
C PRO A 177 -10.62 -0.06 16.82
N ALA A 178 -10.53 1.10 16.17
CA ALA A 178 -11.49 2.18 16.32
C ALA A 178 -12.87 1.77 15.81
N ASP A 179 -12.97 1.39 14.54
CA ASP A 179 -14.24 0.97 13.93
C ASP A 179 -14.72 -0.37 14.49
N LEU A 180 -13.80 -1.28 14.81
CA LEU A 180 -14.15 -2.57 15.37
C LEU A 180 -14.78 -2.47 16.76
N SER A 181 -14.51 -1.40 17.50
CA SER A 181 -15.06 -1.16 18.85
C SER A 181 -16.33 -0.31 18.86
N ALA A 182 -16.72 0.28 17.74
CA ALA A 182 -17.89 1.14 17.61
C ALA A 182 -19.17 0.33 17.37
#